data_8fb1250c635c639d60ba33cce145a862
#
_entry.id   8fb1250c635c639d60ba33cce145a862
#
_cell.length_a   1.000
_cell.length_b   1.000
_cell.length_c   1.000
_cell.angle_alpha   90.00
_cell.angle_beta   90.00
_cell.angle_gamma   90.00
#
_symmetry.space_group_name_H-M   'P 1'
#
loop_
_entity.id
_entity.type
_entity.pdbx_description
1 polymer ?
#
loop_
_entity_poly.entity_id
_entity_poly.type
_entity_poly.pdbx_seq_one_letter_code
_entity_poly.pdbx_strand_id
1 'polypeptide(L)'
;AQGKGPFNIELFAGSPDDNNATYFFDGAMSVLKPYIDSGKLVVKSGQTSFDQIATLRWDGGLAQSRMDNLLSQAYTTARVDAVLSPYDGISRGVLSALKSAGYGNAAKPLPIVTGQDAELASVQSIVAGEQTQTVFKDTRELAKAAVQEANAVLTGGKPEVNDTKTYNNGVKVVPSYLLQPVSVDKSNCKAVLVDSGYYTEAQVQ
;
A
#
# COMPACT_ATOMS: atom_id res chain seq x y z
N ALA A 1 15.55 6.21 5.78
CA ALA A 1 16.31 5.99 7.01
C ALA A 1 17.75 5.63 6.65
N GLN A 2 18.69 6.52 6.95
CA GLN A 2 20.13 6.28 6.72
C GLN A 2 20.82 5.57 7.91
N GLY A 3 20.05 5.01 8.82
CA GLY A 3 20.54 4.32 10.00
C GLY A 3 21.00 2.89 9.69
N LYS A 4 21.81 2.33 10.60
CA LYS A 4 22.36 0.97 10.45
C LYS A 4 21.36 -0.15 10.82
N GLY A 5 20.14 0.19 11.32
CA GLY A 5 19.19 -0.78 11.86
C GLY A 5 19.66 -1.42 13.18
N PRO A 6 18.92 -2.41 13.71
CA PRO A 6 17.65 -2.91 13.18
C PRO A 6 16.51 -1.89 13.26
N PHE A 7 15.56 -1.97 12.32
CA PHE A 7 14.33 -1.17 12.31
C PHE A 7 13.11 -2.06 12.54
N ASN A 8 12.19 -1.60 13.35
CA ASN A 8 10.95 -2.33 13.63
C ASN A 8 9.91 -2.02 12.55
N ILE A 9 9.45 -3.05 11.86
CA ILE A 9 8.39 -2.96 10.85
C ILE A 9 7.23 -3.86 11.24
N GLU A 10 6.00 -3.40 11.02
CA GLU A 10 4.81 -4.24 11.03
C GLU A 10 4.21 -4.36 9.63
N LEU A 11 3.61 -5.51 9.38
CA LEU A 11 3.10 -5.87 8.07
C LEU A 11 1.57 -5.96 8.14
N PHE A 12 0.90 -5.39 7.14
CA PHE A 12 -0.53 -5.55 6.88
C PHE A 12 -0.72 -6.05 5.45
N ALA A 13 -1.69 -6.92 5.26
CA ALA A 13 -2.12 -7.40 3.96
C ALA A 13 -3.61 -7.09 3.74
N GLY A 14 -4.06 -7.23 2.51
CA GLY A 14 -5.44 -7.02 2.12
C GLY A 14 -6.35 -8.18 2.47
N SER A 15 -7.54 -8.20 1.86
CA SER A 15 -8.55 -9.21 2.12
C SER A 15 -8.19 -10.56 1.47
N PRO A 16 -8.32 -11.68 2.20
CA PRO A 16 -7.91 -13.00 1.68
C PRO A 16 -8.81 -13.54 0.56
N ASP A 17 -9.96 -12.92 0.34
CA ASP A 17 -10.88 -13.24 -0.77
C ASP A 17 -10.60 -12.42 -2.05
N ASP A 18 -9.56 -11.59 -2.04
CA ASP A 18 -9.11 -10.79 -3.18
C ASP A 18 -7.69 -11.21 -3.61
N ASN A 19 -7.55 -11.68 -4.84
CA ASN A 19 -6.25 -12.06 -5.40
C ASN A 19 -5.22 -10.94 -5.40
N ASN A 20 -5.64 -9.68 -5.49
CA ASN A 20 -4.74 -8.52 -5.40
C ASN A 20 -3.99 -8.51 -4.06
N ALA A 21 -4.64 -8.92 -2.97
CA ALA A 21 -4.00 -8.96 -1.66
C ALA A 21 -2.78 -9.89 -1.64
N THR A 22 -2.87 -11.05 -2.29
CA THR A 22 -1.76 -11.99 -2.43
C THR A 22 -0.65 -11.42 -3.32
N TYR A 23 -0.99 -10.86 -4.48
CA TYR A 23 0.01 -10.25 -5.37
C TYR A 23 0.75 -9.09 -4.71
N PHE A 24 0.05 -8.24 -3.97
CA PHE A 24 0.69 -7.14 -3.25
C PHE A 24 1.59 -7.63 -2.12
N PHE A 25 1.15 -8.64 -1.38
CA PHE A 25 1.95 -9.28 -0.35
C PHE A 25 3.22 -9.91 -0.94
N ASP A 26 3.09 -10.74 -1.96
CA ASP A 26 4.23 -11.41 -2.59
C ASP A 26 5.23 -10.41 -3.19
N GLY A 27 4.73 -9.38 -3.85
CA GLY A 27 5.55 -8.30 -4.38
C GLY A 27 6.33 -7.56 -3.29
N ALA A 28 5.66 -7.19 -2.19
CA ALA A 28 6.31 -6.55 -1.05
C ALA A 28 7.33 -7.47 -0.38
N MET A 29 6.98 -8.74 -0.14
CA MET A 29 7.87 -9.70 0.50
C MET A 29 9.06 -10.08 -0.36
N SER A 30 8.95 -10.05 -1.69
CA SER A 30 10.10 -10.24 -2.58
C SER A 30 11.23 -9.23 -2.32
N VAL A 31 10.87 -8.03 -1.86
CA VAL A 31 11.83 -6.96 -1.51
C VAL A 31 12.19 -6.99 -0.03
N LEU A 32 11.22 -7.18 0.87
CA LEU A 32 11.43 -7.02 2.32
C LEU A 32 12.05 -8.25 2.98
N LYS A 33 11.75 -9.46 2.47
CA LYS A 33 12.19 -10.71 3.09
C LYS A 33 13.70 -10.80 3.31
N PRO A 34 14.59 -10.44 2.37
CA PRO A 34 16.05 -10.47 2.61
C PRO A 34 16.49 -9.56 3.78
N TYR A 35 15.79 -8.46 4.01
CA TYR A 35 16.09 -7.55 5.13
C TYR A 35 15.55 -8.09 6.47
N ILE A 36 14.40 -8.77 6.43
CA ILE A 36 13.84 -9.45 7.60
C ILE A 36 14.76 -10.64 7.99
N ASP A 37 15.12 -11.48 7.02
CA ASP A 37 15.99 -12.64 7.25
C ASP A 37 17.39 -12.24 7.78
N SER A 38 17.89 -11.10 7.35
CA SER A 38 19.20 -10.57 7.85
C SER A 38 19.09 -9.83 9.19
N GLY A 39 17.89 -9.66 9.75
CA GLY A 39 17.66 -8.93 10.98
C GLY A 39 17.78 -7.40 10.86
N LYS A 40 17.92 -6.85 9.66
CA LYS A 40 17.89 -5.38 9.44
C LYS A 40 16.49 -4.81 9.66
N LEU A 41 15.46 -5.58 9.30
CA LEU A 41 14.06 -5.32 9.62
C LEU A 41 13.60 -6.37 10.62
N VAL A 42 12.92 -5.94 11.67
CA VAL A 42 12.42 -6.82 12.73
C VAL A 42 10.91 -6.67 12.79
N VAL A 43 10.17 -7.74 12.53
CA VAL A 43 8.73 -7.81 12.78
C VAL A 43 8.53 -8.25 14.22
N LYS A 44 8.36 -7.29 15.14
CA LYS A 44 8.32 -7.59 16.58
C LYS A 44 7.14 -8.45 16.99
N SER A 45 6.03 -8.38 16.26
CA SER A 45 4.88 -9.26 16.46
C SER A 45 5.18 -10.72 16.09
N GLY A 46 6.21 -10.98 15.27
CA GLY A 46 6.45 -12.26 14.65
C GLY A 46 5.43 -12.64 13.57
N GLN A 47 4.48 -11.77 13.26
CA GLN A 47 3.41 -12.04 12.27
C GLN A 47 3.92 -11.71 10.87
N THR A 48 4.35 -12.71 10.13
CA THR A 48 4.97 -12.56 8.81
C THR A 48 4.27 -13.33 7.69
N SER A 49 3.34 -14.22 8.03
CA SER A 49 2.55 -14.94 7.02
C SER A 49 1.33 -14.13 6.60
N PHE A 50 0.89 -14.32 5.35
CA PHE A 50 -0.28 -13.64 4.79
C PHE A 50 -1.52 -13.76 5.71
N ASP A 51 -1.83 -14.97 6.17
CA ASP A 51 -3.03 -15.22 6.99
C ASP A 51 -3.01 -14.49 8.34
N GLN A 52 -1.82 -14.27 8.92
CA GLN A 52 -1.67 -13.54 10.19
C GLN A 52 -1.88 -12.05 10.06
N ILE A 53 -1.63 -11.50 8.88
CA ILE A 53 -1.62 -10.05 8.63
C ILE A 53 -2.75 -9.58 7.72
N ALA A 54 -3.57 -10.51 7.21
CA ALA A 54 -4.70 -10.21 6.34
C ALA A 54 -5.73 -9.32 7.04
N THR A 55 -6.32 -8.41 6.28
CA THR A 55 -7.34 -7.48 6.74
C THR A 55 -8.63 -7.73 5.97
N LEU A 56 -9.58 -8.42 6.59
CA LEU A 56 -10.83 -8.83 5.95
C LEU A 56 -11.57 -7.61 5.38
N ARG A 57 -12.03 -7.72 4.14
CA ARG A 57 -12.73 -6.67 3.38
C ARG A 57 -11.95 -5.35 3.26
N TRP A 58 -10.62 -5.39 3.43
CA TRP A 58 -9.78 -4.18 3.43
C TRP A 58 -10.20 -3.14 4.47
N ASP A 59 -10.83 -3.58 5.57
CA ASP A 59 -11.47 -2.71 6.55
C ASP A 59 -10.46 -1.96 7.41
N GLY A 60 -10.47 -0.63 7.34
CA GLY A 60 -9.56 0.23 8.11
C GLY A 60 -9.79 0.16 9.62
N GLY A 61 -11.01 -0.13 10.10
CA GLY A 61 -11.32 -0.32 11.51
C GLY A 61 -10.72 -1.60 12.08
N LEU A 62 -10.74 -2.70 11.28
CA LEU A 62 -10.05 -3.92 11.64
C LEU A 62 -8.53 -3.72 11.67
N ALA A 63 -7.99 -2.95 10.72
CA ALA A 63 -6.58 -2.58 10.71
C ALA A 63 -6.20 -1.73 11.93
N GLN A 64 -7.02 -0.75 12.30
CA GLN A 64 -6.85 0.03 13.53
C GLN A 64 -6.81 -0.86 14.77
N SER A 65 -7.81 -1.72 14.93
CA SER A 65 -7.91 -2.64 16.08
C SER A 65 -6.70 -3.57 16.17
N ARG A 66 -6.23 -4.08 15.03
CA ARG A 66 -5.02 -4.91 14.98
C ARG A 66 -3.79 -4.09 15.38
N MET A 67 -3.65 -2.86 14.88
CA MET A 67 -2.52 -2.00 15.24
C MET A 67 -2.54 -1.63 16.74
N ASP A 68 -3.69 -1.35 17.33
CA ASP A 68 -3.84 -1.11 18.79
C ASP A 68 -3.34 -2.33 19.60
N ASN A 69 -3.71 -3.53 19.17
CA ASN A 69 -3.24 -4.76 19.80
C ASN A 69 -1.72 -4.95 19.66
N LEU A 70 -1.16 -4.69 18.49
CA LEU A 70 0.30 -4.76 18.25
C LEU A 70 1.04 -3.76 19.17
N LEU A 71 0.56 -2.53 19.24
CA LEU A 71 1.17 -1.48 20.08
C LEU A 71 1.17 -1.85 21.56
N SER A 72 0.09 -2.43 22.07
CA SER A 72 -0.04 -2.83 23.46
C SER A 72 0.75 -4.11 23.82
N GLN A 73 0.98 -5.01 22.87
CA GLN A 73 1.64 -6.29 23.12
C GLN A 73 3.13 -6.29 22.78
N ALA A 74 3.49 -5.75 21.62
CA ALA A 74 4.84 -5.86 21.07
C ALA A 74 5.67 -4.56 21.17
N TYR A 75 5.02 -3.41 21.42
CA TYR A 75 5.66 -2.09 21.38
C TYR A 75 5.56 -1.30 22.67
N THR A 76 5.44 -1.97 23.81
CA THR A 76 5.37 -1.33 25.14
C THR A 76 6.65 -0.54 25.49
N THR A 77 7.81 -1.01 25.04
CA THR A 77 9.13 -0.40 25.31
C THR A 77 9.91 -0.04 24.03
N ALA A 78 9.39 -0.40 22.88
CA ALA A 78 9.98 -0.11 21.58
C ALA A 78 9.07 0.81 20.79
N ARG A 79 9.57 1.33 19.66
CA ARG A 79 8.74 2.06 18.71
C ARG A 79 8.61 1.30 17.40
N VAL A 80 7.56 1.58 16.66
CA VAL A 80 7.39 1.19 15.28
C VAL A 80 8.17 2.19 14.41
N ASP A 81 8.99 1.71 13.49
CA ASP A 81 9.76 2.55 12.55
C ASP A 81 9.12 2.56 11.17
N ALA A 82 8.42 1.48 10.78
CA ALA A 82 7.72 1.39 9.52
C ALA A 82 6.47 0.49 9.62
N VAL A 83 5.50 0.74 8.76
CA VAL A 83 4.34 -0.13 8.53
C VAL A 83 4.18 -0.33 7.03
N LEU A 84 4.23 -1.58 6.58
CA LEU A 84 3.76 -1.97 5.26
C LEU A 84 2.24 -2.02 5.30
N SER A 85 1.60 -1.16 4.54
CA SER A 85 0.16 -1.16 4.32
C SER A 85 -0.14 -1.23 2.82
N PRO A 86 -1.00 -2.14 2.38
CA PRO A 86 -1.29 -2.37 0.97
C PRO A 86 -2.41 -1.49 0.43
N TYR A 87 -3.03 -0.64 1.25
CA TYR A 87 -4.20 0.15 0.89
C TYR A 87 -4.37 1.36 1.81
N ASP A 88 -4.77 2.48 1.26
CA ASP A 88 -4.91 3.76 1.97
C ASP A 88 -5.95 3.71 3.11
N GLY A 89 -7.04 2.97 2.96
CA GLY A 89 -8.01 2.78 4.04
C GLY A 89 -7.42 2.06 5.26
N ILE A 90 -6.58 1.04 5.03
CA ILE A 90 -5.81 0.35 6.07
C ILE A 90 -4.81 1.33 6.70
N SER A 91 -4.11 2.13 5.89
CA SER A 91 -3.12 3.11 6.35
C SER A 91 -3.74 4.14 7.29
N ARG A 92 -4.94 4.63 6.99
CA ARG A 92 -5.67 5.56 7.87
C ARG A 92 -6.05 4.93 9.21
N GLY A 93 -6.49 3.66 9.20
CA GLY A 93 -6.75 2.92 10.43
C GLY A 93 -5.48 2.77 11.30
N VAL A 94 -4.37 2.38 10.66
CA VAL A 94 -3.05 2.28 11.32
C VAL A 94 -2.61 3.62 11.90
N LEU A 95 -2.72 4.70 11.13
CA LEU A 95 -2.36 6.06 11.59
C LEU A 95 -3.23 6.51 12.78
N SER A 96 -4.51 6.17 12.78
CA SER A 96 -5.42 6.44 13.90
C SER A 96 -4.93 5.76 15.19
N ALA A 97 -4.60 4.47 15.15
CA ALA A 97 -4.04 3.73 16.27
C ALA A 97 -2.71 4.31 16.75
N LEU A 98 -1.80 4.62 15.82
CA LEU A 98 -0.51 5.23 16.14
C LEU A 98 -0.67 6.57 16.86
N LYS A 99 -1.53 7.46 16.34
CA LYS A 99 -1.80 8.76 16.97
C LYS A 99 -2.41 8.60 18.37
N SER A 100 -3.35 7.66 18.55
CA SER A 100 -3.93 7.34 19.84
C SER A 100 -2.89 6.84 20.86
N ALA A 101 -1.83 6.17 20.38
CA ALA A 101 -0.69 5.72 21.17
C ALA A 101 0.41 6.79 21.35
N GLY A 102 0.13 8.04 20.97
CA GLY A 102 1.01 9.18 21.18
C GLY A 102 2.10 9.37 20.13
N TYR A 103 2.00 8.72 18.98
CA TYR A 103 2.88 9.03 17.82
C TYR A 103 2.43 10.35 17.17
N GLY A 104 3.35 10.99 16.43
CA GLY A 104 3.08 12.22 15.68
C GLY A 104 3.64 13.49 16.31
N ASN A 105 4.56 13.36 17.27
CA ASN A 105 5.26 14.49 17.86
C ASN A 105 6.79 14.31 17.79
N ALA A 106 7.55 15.31 18.19
CA ALA A 106 9.01 15.30 18.09
C ALA A 106 9.68 14.15 18.89
N ALA A 107 9.12 13.76 20.02
CA ALA A 107 9.65 12.68 20.87
C ALA A 107 9.29 11.29 20.30
N LYS A 108 8.14 11.18 19.65
CA LYS A 108 7.62 9.92 19.08
C LYS A 108 7.04 10.19 17.69
N PRO A 109 7.89 10.40 16.66
CA PRO A 109 7.42 10.70 15.31
C PRO A 109 6.64 9.53 14.72
N LEU A 110 5.76 9.85 13.76
CA LEU A 110 5.07 8.82 12.99
C LEU A 110 6.09 7.94 12.23
N PRO A 111 5.86 6.64 12.15
CA PRO A 111 6.67 5.75 11.34
C PRO A 111 6.46 6.00 9.84
N ILE A 112 7.28 5.38 9.01
CA ILE A 112 6.99 5.25 7.58
C ILE A 112 5.71 4.42 7.44
N VAL A 113 4.69 4.95 6.77
CA VAL A 113 3.44 4.23 6.46
C VAL A 113 3.21 4.30 4.96
N THR A 114 3.16 3.13 4.33
CA THR A 114 2.83 2.99 2.90
C THR A 114 1.32 2.94 2.68
N GLY A 115 0.89 2.97 1.43
CA GLY A 115 -0.51 2.79 1.03
C GLY A 115 -0.65 2.55 -0.45
N GLN A 116 -1.86 2.38 -0.93
CA GLN A 116 -2.23 2.33 -2.34
C GLN A 116 -3.59 2.97 -2.57
N ASP A 117 -3.80 3.37 -3.81
CA ASP A 117 -4.99 3.92 -4.46
C ASP A 117 -5.10 5.44 -4.44
N ALA A 118 -4.19 6.13 -3.77
CA ALA A 118 -4.15 7.59 -3.71
C ALA A 118 -5.52 8.20 -3.36
N GLU A 119 -6.22 7.61 -2.38
CA GLU A 119 -7.49 8.14 -1.89
C GLU A 119 -7.29 9.56 -1.33
N LEU A 120 -8.25 10.44 -1.57
CA LEU A 120 -8.12 11.86 -1.26
C LEU A 120 -7.68 12.12 0.20
N ALA A 121 -8.28 11.45 1.17
CA ALA A 121 -7.91 11.61 2.58
C ALA A 121 -6.47 11.16 2.88
N SER A 122 -5.95 10.16 2.16
CA SER A 122 -4.57 9.71 2.29
C SER A 122 -3.60 10.67 1.58
N VAL A 123 -4.00 11.23 0.45
CA VAL A 123 -3.23 12.28 -0.24
C VAL A 123 -3.10 13.52 0.66
N GLN A 124 -4.17 13.94 1.31
CA GLN A 124 -4.14 15.02 2.32
C GLN A 124 -3.20 14.67 3.49
N SER A 125 -3.23 13.41 3.95
CA SER A 125 -2.35 12.91 5.00
C SER A 125 -0.87 12.90 4.55
N ILE A 126 -0.58 12.60 3.28
CA ILE A 126 0.77 12.69 2.70
C ILE A 126 1.24 14.15 2.66
N VAL A 127 0.39 15.07 2.20
CA VAL A 127 0.70 16.51 2.17
C VAL A 127 0.97 17.04 3.58
N ALA A 128 0.19 16.62 4.56
CA ALA A 128 0.39 16.94 5.97
C ALA A 128 1.65 16.29 6.58
N GLY A 129 2.24 15.29 5.92
CA GLY A 129 3.43 14.58 6.40
C GLY A 129 3.14 13.47 7.42
N GLU A 130 1.93 12.95 7.45
CA GLU A 130 1.48 11.88 8.34
C GLU A 130 1.61 10.50 7.70
N GLN A 131 1.06 10.30 6.50
CA GLN A 131 1.33 9.14 5.65
C GLN A 131 2.56 9.42 4.80
N THR A 132 3.39 8.42 4.57
CA THR A 132 4.66 8.64 3.83
C THR A 132 4.47 8.53 2.33
N GLN A 133 3.64 7.56 1.88
CA GLN A 133 3.58 7.19 0.47
C GLN A 133 2.26 6.50 0.16
N THR A 134 1.81 6.61 -1.08
CA THR A 134 0.77 5.76 -1.68
C THR A 134 1.16 5.34 -3.09
N VAL A 135 0.56 4.28 -3.62
CA VAL A 135 0.73 3.87 -5.01
C VAL A 135 -0.49 4.33 -5.81
N PHE A 136 -0.25 5.19 -6.77
CA PHE A 136 -1.28 5.69 -7.68
C PHE A 136 -1.41 4.81 -8.91
N LYS A 137 -2.62 4.42 -9.22
CA LYS A 137 -3.04 3.75 -10.43
C LYS A 137 -4.11 4.62 -11.07
N ASP A 138 -3.80 5.32 -12.16
CA ASP A 138 -4.73 6.27 -12.77
C ASP A 138 -5.97 5.54 -13.30
N THR A 139 -7.08 5.69 -12.58
CA THR A 139 -8.35 5.04 -12.91
C THR A 139 -8.93 5.51 -14.24
N ARG A 140 -8.57 6.71 -14.70
CA ARG A 140 -8.97 7.25 -16.02
C ARG A 140 -8.29 6.48 -17.14
N GLU A 141 -6.98 6.21 -17.00
CA GLU A 141 -6.23 5.43 -17.98
C GLU A 141 -6.63 3.94 -17.93
N LEU A 142 -6.92 3.41 -16.74
CA LEU A 142 -7.46 2.04 -16.60
C LEU A 142 -8.81 1.90 -17.31
N ALA A 143 -9.72 2.84 -17.11
CA ALA A 143 -11.02 2.82 -17.77
C ALA A 143 -10.90 2.96 -19.28
N LYS A 144 -10.03 3.85 -19.76
CA LYS A 144 -9.73 4.03 -21.19
C LYS A 144 -9.18 2.75 -21.82
N ALA A 145 -8.18 2.14 -21.19
CA ALA A 145 -7.62 0.87 -21.66
C ALA A 145 -8.67 -0.23 -21.70
N ALA A 146 -9.47 -0.38 -20.64
CA ALA A 146 -10.53 -1.39 -20.59
C ALA A 146 -11.56 -1.23 -21.73
N VAL A 147 -11.96 -0.01 -22.05
CA VAL A 147 -12.89 0.27 -23.16
C VAL A 147 -12.23 -0.02 -24.52
N GLN A 148 -10.95 0.33 -24.69
CA GLN A 148 -10.20 0.04 -25.92
C GLN A 148 -10.06 -1.46 -26.15
N GLU A 149 -9.70 -2.24 -25.11
CA GLU A 149 -9.61 -3.69 -25.17
C GLU A 149 -10.95 -4.35 -25.52
N ALA A 150 -12.03 -3.93 -24.82
CA ALA A 150 -13.38 -4.42 -25.09
C ALA A 150 -13.81 -4.13 -26.55
N ASN A 151 -13.56 -2.92 -27.03
CA ASN A 151 -13.88 -2.55 -28.40
C ASN A 151 -13.09 -3.37 -29.42
N ALA A 152 -11.79 -3.60 -29.18
CA ALA A 152 -10.96 -4.43 -30.06
C ALA A 152 -11.55 -5.84 -30.22
N VAL A 153 -11.94 -6.48 -29.10
CA VAL A 153 -12.58 -7.80 -29.11
C VAL A 153 -13.92 -7.78 -29.85
N LEU A 154 -14.78 -6.81 -29.54
CA LEU A 154 -16.13 -6.73 -30.13
C LEU A 154 -16.14 -6.46 -31.64
N THR A 155 -15.11 -5.78 -32.15
CA THR A 155 -14.97 -5.47 -33.58
C THR A 155 -14.13 -6.50 -34.35
N GLY A 156 -13.74 -7.62 -33.71
CA GLY A 156 -12.93 -8.67 -34.34
C GLY A 156 -11.46 -8.29 -34.48
N GLY A 157 -11.00 -7.23 -33.83
CA GLY A 157 -9.61 -6.82 -33.74
C GLY A 157 -8.83 -7.63 -32.70
N LYS A 158 -7.59 -7.24 -32.46
CA LYS A 158 -6.74 -7.83 -31.44
C LYS A 158 -6.54 -6.85 -30.29
N PRO A 159 -6.79 -7.28 -29.04
CA PRO A 159 -6.46 -6.48 -27.86
C PRO A 159 -4.96 -6.23 -27.76
N GLU A 160 -4.59 -5.10 -27.19
CA GLU A 160 -3.20 -4.78 -26.88
C GLU A 160 -2.71 -5.62 -25.69
N VAL A 161 -1.49 -6.13 -25.75
CA VAL A 161 -0.92 -7.00 -24.72
C VAL A 161 0.54 -6.66 -24.50
N ASN A 162 0.94 -6.45 -23.25
CA ASN A 162 2.34 -6.24 -22.87
C ASN A 162 2.87 -7.27 -21.88
N ASP A 163 2.01 -8.17 -21.36
CA ASP A 163 2.39 -9.30 -20.52
C ASP A 163 1.69 -10.59 -20.98
N THR A 164 2.49 -11.64 -21.20
CA THR A 164 2.00 -12.97 -21.62
C THR A 164 2.54 -14.08 -20.72
N LYS A 165 3.08 -13.76 -19.53
CA LYS A 165 3.78 -14.74 -18.69
C LYS A 165 3.35 -14.71 -17.23
N THR A 166 2.95 -13.56 -16.70
CA THR A 166 2.84 -13.34 -15.24
C THR A 166 1.55 -13.90 -14.65
N TYR A 167 0.42 -13.72 -15.34
CA TYR A 167 -0.90 -13.98 -14.76
C TYR A 167 -1.47 -15.33 -15.23
N ASN A 168 -1.32 -16.37 -14.40
CA ASN A 168 -1.91 -17.68 -14.63
C ASN A 168 -3.18 -17.82 -13.74
N ASN A 169 -4.33 -18.06 -14.38
CA ASN A 169 -5.60 -18.23 -13.68
C ASN A 169 -5.93 -19.69 -13.33
N GLY A 170 -4.94 -20.59 -13.40
CA GLY A 170 -5.11 -22.03 -13.17
C GLY A 170 -5.55 -22.83 -14.40
N VAL A 171 -6.03 -22.16 -15.46
CA VAL A 171 -6.40 -22.78 -16.75
C VAL A 171 -5.40 -22.41 -17.83
N LYS A 172 -4.97 -21.15 -17.85
CA LYS A 172 -4.01 -20.64 -18.82
C LYS A 172 -3.31 -19.39 -18.27
N VAL A 173 -2.18 -19.04 -18.87
CA VAL A 173 -1.63 -17.70 -18.74
C VAL A 173 -2.52 -16.72 -19.48
N VAL A 174 -3.04 -15.72 -18.77
CA VAL A 174 -3.94 -14.69 -19.34
C VAL A 174 -3.09 -13.57 -19.91
N PRO A 175 -3.12 -13.35 -21.25
CA PRO A 175 -2.48 -12.19 -21.83
C PRO A 175 -3.07 -10.92 -21.26
N SER A 176 -2.22 -9.99 -20.81
CA SER A 176 -2.65 -8.82 -20.04
C SER A 176 -2.02 -7.55 -20.60
N TYR A 177 -2.77 -6.45 -20.54
CA TYR A 177 -2.26 -5.10 -20.76
C TYR A 177 -2.11 -4.40 -19.41
N LEU A 178 -0.88 -4.22 -18.97
CA LEU A 178 -0.55 -3.69 -17.64
C LEU A 178 -0.13 -2.23 -17.75
N LEU A 179 -0.83 -1.36 -17.03
CA LEU A 179 -0.45 0.03 -16.85
C LEU A 179 0.53 0.17 -15.69
N GLN A 180 1.48 1.11 -15.81
CA GLN A 180 2.50 1.33 -14.79
C GLN A 180 1.93 2.07 -13.59
N PRO A 181 2.01 1.51 -12.38
CA PRO A 181 1.69 2.25 -11.16
C PRO A 181 2.77 3.28 -10.85
N VAL A 182 2.38 4.35 -10.15
CA VAL A 182 3.28 5.44 -9.76
C VAL A 182 3.35 5.53 -8.23
N SER A 183 4.55 5.46 -7.66
CA SER A 183 4.74 5.77 -6.24
C SER A 183 4.62 7.26 -6.02
N VAL A 184 3.72 7.65 -5.12
CA VAL A 184 3.43 9.06 -4.79
C VAL A 184 3.78 9.32 -3.34
N ASP A 185 4.61 10.32 -3.12
CA ASP A 185 4.95 10.87 -1.82
C ASP A 185 4.82 12.40 -1.83
N LYS A 186 5.18 13.04 -0.74
CA LYS A 186 5.08 14.50 -0.61
C LYS A 186 5.87 15.25 -1.68
N SER A 187 6.95 14.69 -2.21
CA SER A 187 7.84 15.36 -3.16
C SER A 187 7.27 15.44 -4.58
N ASN A 188 6.45 14.46 -4.97
CA ASN A 188 5.88 14.36 -6.32
C ASN A 188 4.35 14.42 -6.37
N CYS A 189 3.68 14.47 -5.23
CA CYS A 189 2.21 14.48 -5.11
C CYS A 189 1.56 15.56 -5.99
N LYS A 190 2.10 16.78 -5.97
CA LYS A 190 1.58 17.87 -6.80
C LYS A 190 1.67 17.54 -8.29
N ALA A 191 2.83 17.12 -8.77
CA ALA A 191 3.04 16.83 -10.19
C ALA A 191 2.19 15.66 -10.67
N VAL A 192 2.07 14.59 -9.85
CA VAL A 192 1.39 13.37 -10.24
C VAL A 192 -0.14 13.49 -10.13
N LEU A 193 -0.64 14.14 -9.08
CA LEU A 193 -2.08 14.12 -8.78
C LEU A 193 -2.79 15.44 -9.09
N VAL A 194 -2.11 16.59 -8.93
CA VAL A 194 -2.74 17.91 -9.14
C VAL A 194 -2.49 18.42 -10.56
N ASP A 195 -1.24 18.47 -11.00
CA ASP A 195 -0.91 19.00 -12.33
C ASP A 195 -1.44 18.07 -13.45
N SER A 196 -1.66 16.78 -13.16
CA SER A 196 -2.34 15.83 -14.06
C SER A 196 -3.86 16.04 -14.13
N GLY A 197 -4.44 16.86 -13.26
CA GLY A 197 -5.89 17.08 -13.15
C GLY A 197 -6.66 15.92 -12.54
N TYR A 198 -6.01 15.02 -11.80
CA TYR A 198 -6.70 13.94 -11.06
C TYR A 198 -7.44 14.51 -9.83
N TYR A 199 -6.76 15.38 -9.08
CA TYR A 199 -7.34 16.19 -8.01
C TYR A 199 -7.10 17.68 -8.28
N THR A 200 -7.90 18.54 -7.66
CA THR A 200 -7.62 19.97 -7.59
C THR A 200 -6.70 20.28 -6.42
N GLU A 201 -5.96 21.38 -6.49
CA GLU A 201 -5.10 21.82 -5.39
C GLU A 201 -5.90 22.06 -4.10
N ALA A 202 -7.11 22.62 -4.20
CA ALA A 202 -7.99 22.83 -3.06
C ALA A 202 -8.50 21.54 -2.40
N GLN A 203 -8.54 20.42 -3.12
CA GLN A 203 -8.94 19.14 -2.55
C GLN A 203 -7.81 18.51 -1.73
N VAL A 204 -6.56 18.69 -2.13
CA VAL A 204 -5.42 18.03 -1.49
C VAL A 204 -4.80 18.82 -0.33
N GLN A 205 -5.23 20.06 -0.12
CA GLN A 205 -4.88 20.91 1.02
C GLN A 205 -5.81 20.60 2.19
#